data_16b0cc9df5a8d0ab2277f08c5e3a8524
#
_entry.id   16b0cc9df5a8d0ab2277f08c5e3a8524
#
_cell.length_a   1.000
_cell.length_b   1.000
_cell.length_c   1.000
_cell.angle_alpha   90.00
_cell.angle_beta   90.00
_cell.angle_gamma   90.00
#
_symmetry.space_group_name_H-M   'P 1'
#
loop_
_entity.id
_entity.type
_entity.pdbx_description
1 polymer ?
#
loop_
_entity_poly.entity_id
_entity_poly.type
_entity_poly.pdbx_seq_one_letter_code
_entity_poly.pdbx_strand_id
1 'polypeptide(L)'
;RKSSIVNIGNTPLGGDNPIRIQSMANVSTMDTDAAVCQAIRMIEAGAEYVRFTAQGEREARNLGVIRKQLSEAGYTTPLVADIHFNPRAADAAAEEVEKVRINPGNYVDKVKTFDLQEYTDEEYAAELQKIRDRFIPFLNICKAHGTAIRIGVNHGSLSDRIMSRYGDTPEGMVASCMEFLRICRDENFPDVVISIKASNTVVMVKTVRLLVRTMEAEDMYYPLHLGVTEAGDGEDGRIKSAVGIGALLSDGIGDTIRVSLSEDPEAEIPVARKLVDYILEREGHEPVEASPAPGYDPVTADRRHSRVTERIGGNFPPVVISDRSNGDFEFDHASQPDYIYIGKEDPENLPDNFRLLVDAHFWKERPNAYPFFIASEIDELKDYSVPLKFIRLTYRDLTDRVIEVLKQDKSVIVILSTHHRNGIAAERAAMHHLLAAGCDVPIILHRDY
;
A
#
# COMPACT_ATOMS: atom_id res chain seq x y z
N ARG A 1 7.38 -11.21 4.19
CA ARG A 1 8.03 -11.77 2.99
C ARG A 1 9.55 -11.62 3.11
N LYS A 2 10.31 -12.67 2.79
CA LYS A 2 11.79 -12.55 2.65
C LYS A 2 12.11 -12.05 1.26
N SER A 3 12.90 -10.96 1.18
CA SER A 3 13.49 -10.45 -0.05
C SER A 3 15.00 -10.70 -0.07
N SER A 4 15.60 -10.69 -1.26
CA SER A 4 17.07 -10.72 -1.40
C SER A 4 17.66 -9.41 -0.88
N ILE A 5 18.90 -9.46 -0.41
CA ILE A 5 19.64 -8.26 -0.01
C ILE A 5 20.24 -7.62 -1.25
N VAL A 6 20.07 -6.30 -1.37
CA VAL A 6 20.69 -5.47 -2.41
C VAL A 6 21.54 -4.41 -1.73
N ASN A 7 22.81 -4.35 -2.12
CA ASN A 7 23.75 -3.34 -1.62
C ASN A 7 23.65 -2.07 -2.48
N ILE A 8 23.37 -0.94 -1.84
CA ILE A 8 23.32 0.37 -2.50
C ILE A 8 24.28 1.27 -1.75
N GLY A 9 25.49 1.37 -2.26
CA GLY A 9 26.57 1.99 -1.51
C GLY A 9 26.75 1.34 -0.14
N ASN A 10 26.74 2.15 0.91
CA ASN A 10 26.86 1.70 2.30
C ASN A 10 25.49 1.44 2.99
N THR A 11 24.39 1.50 2.26
CA THR A 11 23.03 1.40 2.81
C THR A 11 22.27 0.23 2.15
N PRO A 12 22.46 -1.02 2.64
CA PRO A 12 21.77 -2.19 2.10
C PRO A 12 20.26 -2.15 2.40
N LEU A 13 19.47 -2.79 1.54
CA LEU A 13 18.05 -3.01 1.75
C LEU A 13 17.66 -4.44 1.43
N GLY A 14 16.45 -4.85 1.84
CA GLY A 14 15.98 -6.22 1.70
C GLY A 14 16.52 -7.17 2.78
N GLY A 15 16.06 -8.40 2.77
CA GLY A 15 16.37 -9.36 3.83
C GLY A 15 15.87 -8.88 5.20
N ASP A 16 16.75 -8.89 6.18
CA ASP A 16 16.49 -8.43 7.55
C ASP A 16 16.88 -6.94 7.77
N ASN A 17 17.21 -6.21 6.70
CA ASN A 17 17.50 -4.79 6.81
C ASN A 17 16.24 -3.97 7.08
N PRO A 18 16.36 -2.80 7.76
CA PRO A 18 15.23 -1.92 7.99
C PRO A 18 14.58 -1.45 6.69
N ILE A 19 13.28 -1.14 6.75
CA ILE A 19 12.58 -0.48 5.65
C ILE A 19 13.18 0.91 5.45
N ARG A 20 13.75 1.16 4.27
CA ARG A 20 14.49 2.40 3.97
C ARG A 20 13.56 3.50 3.47
N ILE A 21 13.88 4.74 3.87
CA ILE A 21 13.14 5.92 3.44
C ILE A 21 13.91 6.64 2.34
N GLN A 22 13.25 6.79 1.19
CA GLN A 22 13.75 7.55 0.06
C GLN A 22 12.89 8.79 -0.16
N SER A 23 13.50 9.92 -0.49
CA SER A 23 12.81 11.07 -1.06
C SER A 23 13.46 11.53 -2.36
N MET A 24 12.84 12.49 -3.05
CA MET A 24 13.27 12.94 -4.37
C MET A 24 13.38 14.46 -4.43
N ALA A 25 14.56 14.94 -4.79
CA ALA A 25 14.81 16.36 -5.01
C ALA A 25 13.90 16.92 -6.12
N ASN A 26 13.50 18.16 -5.96
CA ASN A 26 12.68 18.91 -6.92
C ASN A 26 13.42 20.09 -7.57
N VAL A 27 14.69 20.32 -7.20
CA VAL A 27 15.56 21.30 -7.84
C VAL A 27 16.19 20.73 -9.11
N SER A 28 16.68 21.60 -9.98
CA SER A 28 17.41 21.19 -11.19
C SER A 28 18.69 20.46 -10.81
N THR A 29 18.91 19.28 -11.38
CA THR A 29 20.16 18.52 -11.21
C THR A 29 21.39 19.26 -11.78
N MET A 30 21.16 20.22 -12.68
CA MET A 30 22.24 21.08 -13.25
C MET A 30 22.58 22.27 -12.35
N ASP A 31 21.78 22.58 -11.35
CA ASP A 31 22.11 23.54 -10.29
C ASP A 31 22.75 22.78 -9.11
N THR A 32 24.06 22.59 -9.21
CA THR A 32 24.81 21.75 -8.27
C THR A 32 24.69 22.25 -6.83
N ASP A 33 24.75 23.56 -6.60
CA ASP A 33 24.73 24.13 -5.25
C ASP A 33 23.33 23.96 -4.62
N ALA A 34 22.28 24.27 -5.37
CA ALA A 34 20.92 24.04 -4.91
C ALA A 34 20.64 22.55 -4.66
N ALA A 35 21.14 21.67 -5.53
CA ALA A 35 20.98 20.21 -5.41
C ALA A 35 21.68 19.67 -4.15
N VAL A 36 22.91 20.10 -3.88
CA VAL A 36 23.66 19.72 -2.67
C VAL A 36 22.94 20.23 -1.41
N CYS A 37 22.56 21.51 -1.39
CA CYS A 37 21.84 22.09 -0.25
C CYS A 37 20.52 21.35 0.03
N GLN A 38 19.73 21.01 -1.00
CA GLN A 38 18.48 20.28 -0.82
C GLN A 38 18.74 18.84 -0.37
N ALA A 39 19.75 18.16 -0.93
CA ALA A 39 20.11 16.82 -0.49
C ALA A 39 20.48 16.79 0.99
N ILE A 40 21.26 17.77 1.47
CA ILE A 40 21.64 17.88 2.89
C ILE A 40 20.39 18.00 3.76
N ARG A 41 19.44 18.90 3.44
CA ARG A 41 18.20 19.04 4.20
C ARG A 41 17.39 17.73 4.23
N MET A 42 17.31 17.04 3.10
CA MET A 42 16.63 15.74 3.02
C MET A 42 17.31 14.68 3.89
N ILE A 43 18.66 14.61 3.86
CA ILE A 43 19.45 13.67 4.66
C ILE A 43 19.28 13.97 6.16
N GLU A 44 19.35 15.24 6.55
CA GLU A 44 19.14 15.67 7.94
C GLU A 44 17.71 15.43 8.44
N ALA A 45 16.73 15.46 7.54
CA ALA A 45 15.36 15.05 7.84
C ALA A 45 15.19 13.51 7.97
N GLY A 46 16.22 12.72 7.61
CA GLY A 46 16.25 11.27 7.75
C GLY A 46 16.08 10.46 6.46
N ALA A 47 16.31 11.06 5.29
CA ALA A 47 16.36 10.30 4.04
C ALA A 47 17.58 9.37 4.01
N GLU A 48 17.36 8.11 3.68
CA GLU A 48 18.40 7.08 3.56
C GLU A 48 18.84 6.88 2.10
N TYR A 49 18.06 7.38 1.14
CA TYR A 49 18.38 7.53 -0.27
C TYR A 49 17.85 8.85 -0.78
N VAL A 50 18.66 9.58 -1.55
CA VAL A 50 18.24 10.83 -2.21
C VAL A 50 18.20 10.61 -3.71
N ARG A 51 17.04 10.87 -4.32
CA ARG A 51 16.82 10.66 -5.75
C ARG A 51 16.79 11.98 -6.50
N PHE A 52 17.48 12.01 -7.64
CA PHE A 52 17.52 13.12 -8.58
C PHE A 52 17.05 12.69 -9.96
N THR A 53 16.38 13.56 -10.70
CA THR A 53 16.06 13.35 -12.11
C THR A 53 17.30 13.55 -12.97
N ALA A 54 17.55 12.67 -13.93
CA ALA A 54 18.56 12.85 -14.95
C ALA A 54 17.98 12.55 -16.34
N GLN A 55 17.68 13.60 -17.10
CA GLN A 55 17.05 13.50 -18.43
C GLN A 55 18.08 13.20 -19.53
N GLY A 56 19.34 13.58 -19.31
CA GLY A 56 20.42 13.41 -20.26
C GLY A 56 21.74 13.06 -19.60
N GLU A 57 22.76 12.82 -20.45
CA GLU A 57 24.11 12.47 -19.98
C GLU A 57 24.76 13.59 -19.14
N ARG A 58 24.45 14.85 -19.40
CA ARG A 58 25.01 15.98 -18.65
C ARG A 58 24.50 16.01 -17.21
N GLU A 59 23.21 15.82 -17.00
CA GLU A 59 22.61 15.70 -15.66
C GLU A 59 23.14 14.46 -14.95
N ALA A 60 23.25 13.32 -15.65
CA ALA A 60 23.83 12.10 -15.10
C ALA A 60 25.27 12.31 -14.61
N ARG A 61 26.14 12.94 -15.41
CA ARG A 61 27.53 13.27 -15.02
C ARG A 61 27.55 14.26 -13.87
N ASN A 62 26.63 15.25 -13.84
CA ASN A 62 26.59 16.22 -12.74
C ASN A 62 26.23 15.59 -11.39
N LEU A 63 25.53 14.44 -11.38
CA LEU A 63 25.29 13.68 -10.14
C LEU A 63 26.60 13.23 -9.48
N GLY A 64 27.65 12.92 -10.26
CA GLY A 64 28.97 12.63 -9.73
C GLY A 64 29.60 13.83 -9.01
N VAL A 65 29.38 15.05 -9.53
CA VAL A 65 29.83 16.30 -8.89
C VAL A 65 29.06 16.53 -7.59
N ILE A 66 27.74 16.37 -7.62
CA ILE A 66 26.87 16.49 -6.42
C ILE A 66 27.30 15.47 -5.35
N ARG A 67 27.51 14.19 -5.73
CA ARG A 67 27.95 13.13 -4.82
C ARG A 67 29.31 13.49 -4.17
N LYS A 68 30.24 14.01 -4.96
CA LYS A 68 31.54 14.42 -4.47
C LYS A 68 31.44 15.54 -3.43
N GLN A 69 30.65 16.58 -3.71
CA GLN A 69 30.48 17.69 -2.78
C GLN A 69 29.78 17.25 -1.49
N LEU A 70 28.78 16.35 -1.58
CA LEU A 70 28.15 15.75 -0.40
C LEU A 70 29.16 14.97 0.44
N SER A 71 30.00 14.17 -0.19
CA SER A 71 31.07 13.42 0.48
C SER A 71 32.09 14.34 1.16
N GLU A 72 32.50 15.42 0.51
CA GLU A 72 33.39 16.45 1.08
C GLU A 72 32.75 17.17 2.28
N ALA A 73 31.40 17.28 2.29
CA ALA A 73 30.63 17.79 3.42
C ALA A 73 30.33 16.74 4.51
N GLY A 74 30.82 15.51 4.36
CA GLY A 74 30.69 14.42 5.34
C GLY A 74 29.45 13.56 5.18
N TYR A 75 28.68 13.72 4.10
CA TYR A 75 27.48 12.93 3.82
C TYR A 75 27.78 11.79 2.85
N THR A 76 27.43 10.57 3.25
CA THR A 76 27.67 9.34 2.47
C THR A 76 26.38 8.65 2.02
N THR A 77 25.25 9.33 2.13
CA THR A 77 23.95 8.82 1.73
C THR A 77 23.92 8.53 0.23
N PRO A 78 23.54 7.31 -0.19
CA PRO A 78 23.54 6.94 -1.60
C PRO A 78 22.58 7.80 -2.45
N LEU A 79 23.05 8.15 -3.64
CA LEU A 79 22.24 8.86 -4.63
C LEU A 79 21.57 7.89 -5.60
N VAL A 80 20.40 8.28 -6.06
CA VAL A 80 19.59 7.52 -7.03
C VAL A 80 19.34 8.39 -8.24
N ALA A 81 19.83 7.99 -9.41
CA ALA A 81 19.49 8.64 -10.67
C ALA A 81 18.17 8.12 -11.21
N ASP A 82 17.24 9.02 -11.49
CA ASP A 82 15.97 8.72 -12.15
C ASP A 82 16.05 9.05 -13.62
N ILE A 83 16.19 8.02 -14.44
CA ILE A 83 16.41 8.19 -15.88
C ILE A 83 15.07 8.25 -16.60
N HIS A 84 14.92 9.28 -17.43
CA HIS A 84 13.78 9.51 -18.28
C HIS A 84 14.17 9.40 -19.75
N PHE A 85 13.61 8.43 -20.48
CA PHE A 85 13.66 8.27 -21.95
C PHE A 85 15.04 8.16 -22.63
N ASN A 86 16.14 8.17 -21.88
CA ASN A 86 17.47 8.19 -22.48
C ASN A 86 18.38 7.08 -21.90
N PRO A 87 18.54 5.96 -22.62
CA PRO A 87 19.42 4.87 -22.17
C PRO A 87 20.89 5.28 -21.98
N ARG A 88 21.42 6.25 -22.73
CA ARG A 88 22.80 6.74 -22.55
C ARG A 88 22.97 7.50 -21.24
N ALA A 89 21.91 8.18 -20.78
CA ALA A 89 21.91 8.80 -19.46
C ALA A 89 21.97 7.74 -18.36
N ALA A 90 21.36 6.57 -18.55
CA ALA A 90 21.46 5.45 -17.62
C ALA A 90 22.91 4.92 -17.54
N ASP A 91 23.56 4.73 -18.70
CA ASP A 91 24.97 4.30 -18.75
C ASP A 91 25.89 5.28 -17.99
N ALA A 92 25.76 6.58 -18.29
CA ALA A 92 26.53 7.62 -17.62
C ALA A 92 26.25 7.69 -16.10
N ALA A 93 24.99 7.57 -15.70
CA ALA A 93 24.61 7.59 -14.28
C ALA A 93 25.15 6.37 -13.52
N ALA A 94 25.22 5.20 -14.15
CA ALA A 94 25.73 4.00 -13.51
C ALA A 94 27.21 4.11 -13.10
N GLU A 95 27.98 4.99 -13.72
CA GLU A 95 29.35 5.29 -13.37
C GLU A 95 29.45 6.29 -12.19
N GLU A 96 28.39 7.05 -11.90
CA GLU A 96 28.45 8.20 -11.01
C GLU A 96 27.70 8.02 -9.68
N VAL A 97 26.66 7.16 -9.63
CA VAL A 97 25.78 7.01 -8.44
C VAL A 97 25.60 5.56 -8.05
N GLU A 98 25.08 5.34 -6.85
CA GLU A 98 24.95 4.00 -6.27
C GLU A 98 23.71 3.24 -6.76
N LYS A 99 22.71 3.94 -7.34
CA LYS A 99 21.52 3.29 -7.91
C LYS A 99 20.98 4.07 -9.09
N VAL A 100 20.59 3.36 -10.15
CA VAL A 100 19.94 3.93 -11.33
C VAL A 100 18.53 3.37 -11.50
N ARG A 101 17.54 4.24 -11.64
CA ARG A 101 16.18 3.82 -11.98
C ARG A 101 15.94 3.95 -13.48
N ILE A 102 15.43 2.89 -14.06
CA ILE A 102 14.93 2.87 -15.43
C ILE A 102 13.43 2.54 -15.45
N ASN A 103 12.74 2.97 -16.50
CA ASN A 103 11.34 2.61 -16.73
C ASN A 103 11.23 1.69 -17.96
N PRO A 104 10.83 0.42 -17.77
CA PRO A 104 10.65 -0.54 -18.86
C PRO A 104 9.84 0.00 -20.04
N GLY A 105 8.79 0.77 -19.76
CA GLY A 105 7.87 1.26 -20.79
C GLY A 105 8.46 2.31 -21.75
N ASN A 106 9.65 2.86 -21.43
CA ASN A 106 10.29 3.88 -22.26
C ASN A 106 11.83 3.77 -22.33
N TYR A 107 12.38 2.64 -21.90
CA TYR A 107 13.83 2.46 -21.89
C TYR A 107 14.42 2.13 -23.27
N VAL A 108 13.76 1.25 -24.02
CA VAL A 108 14.16 0.82 -25.37
C VAL A 108 13.06 1.10 -26.38
N ASP A 109 11.82 0.89 -25.99
CA ASP A 109 10.67 1.05 -26.86
C ASP A 109 10.53 2.52 -27.30
N LYS A 110 10.17 2.74 -28.54
CA LYS A 110 9.95 4.10 -29.07
C LYS A 110 8.80 4.78 -28.32
N VAL A 111 8.84 6.11 -28.31
CA VAL A 111 7.75 6.93 -27.79
C VAL A 111 6.41 6.44 -28.35
N LYS A 112 5.41 6.31 -27.49
CA LYS A 112 4.04 5.90 -27.83
C LYS A 112 3.54 6.56 -29.08
N THR A 113 3.14 5.76 -30.07
CA THR A 113 2.48 6.27 -31.28
C THR A 113 0.97 6.33 -31.11
N PHE A 114 0.42 5.76 -30.01
CA PHE A 114 -1.02 5.59 -29.75
C PHE A 114 -1.77 4.82 -30.85
N ASP A 115 -1.05 4.27 -31.82
CA ASP A 115 -1.61 3.35 -32.79
C ASP A 115 -1.67 1.95 -32.16
N LEU A 116 -2.85 1.34 -32.16
CA LEU A 116 -3.05 -0.05 -31.78
C LEU A 116 -2.37 -0.94 -32.83
N GLN A 117 -1.08 -1.16 -32.70
CA GLN A 117 -0.36 -2.15 -33.48
C GLN A 117 -0.57 -3.52 -32.83
N GLU A 118 -1.19 -4.45 -33.58
CA GLU A 118 -1.20 -5.85 -33.16
C GLU A 118 0.20 -6.42 -33.43
N TYR A 119 0.84 -6.96 -32.40
CA TYR A 119 2.12 -7.65 -32.50
C TYR A 119 1.90 -9.15 -32.65
N THR A 120 2.47 -9.75 -33.70
CA THR A 120 2.60 -11.20 -33.77
C THR A 120 3.57 -11.72 -32.70
N ASP A 121 3.58 -13.02 -32.44
CA ASP A 121 4.52 -13.58 -31.44
C ASP A 121 5.98 -13.42 -31.89
N GLU A 122 6.26 -13.51 -33.19
CA GLU A 122 7.59 -13.27 -33.76
C GLU A 122 8.04 -11.83 -33.61
N GLU A 123 7.15 -10.86 -33.89
CA GLU A 123 7.43 -9.43 -33.71
C GLU A 123 7.66 -9.10 -32.22
N TYR A 124 6.84 -9.66 -31.34
CA TYR A 124 6.99 -9.50 -29.90
C TYR A 124 8.35 -10.04 -29.42
N ALA A 125 8.74 -11.23 -29.88
CA ALA A 125 10.03 -11.83 -29.53
C ALA A 125 11.21 -11.00 -30.08
N ALA A 126 11.08 -10.41 -31.29
CA ALA A 126 12.10 -9.53 -31.84
C ALA A 126 12.27 -8.25 -31.01
N GLU A 127 11.19 -7.66 -30.49
CA GLU A 127 11.26 -6.50 -29.60
C GLU A 127 11.91 -6.87 -28.25
N LEU A 128 11.62 -8.05 -27.69
CA LEU A 128 12.31 -8.55 -26.49
C LEU A 128 13.82 -8.71 -26.73
N GLN A 129 14.22 -9.17 -27.89
CA GLN A 129 15.65 -9.28 -28.24
C GLN A 129 16.33 -7.89 -28.30
N LYS A 130 15.67 -6.87 -28.84
CA LYS A 130 16.19 -5.48 -28.81
C LYS A 130 16.37 -4.98 -27.38
N ILE A 131 15.43 -5.31 -26.49
CA ILE A 131 15.56 -4.98 -25.05
C ILE A 131 16.81 -5.65 -24.49
N ARG A 132 17.03 -6.94 -24.71
CA ARG A 132 18.23 -7.67 -24.27
C ARG A 132 19.49 -7.01 -24.80
N ASP A 133 19.56 -6.73 -26.10
CA ASP A 133 20.74 -6.18 -26.76
C ASP A 133 21.13 -4.80 -26.20
N ARG A 134 20.16 -4.01 -25.72
CA ARG A 134 20.43 -2.70 -25.11
C ARG A 134 20.63 -2.77 -23.60
N PHE A 135 19.94 -3.67 -22.91
CA PHE A 135 19.94 -3.73 -21.46
C PHE A 135 21.16 -4.46 -20.90
N ILE A 136 21.65 -5.51 -21.56
CA ILE A 136 22.81 -6.29 -21.13
C ILE A 136 24.08 -5.42 -21.05
N PRO A 137 24.43 -4.58 -22.04
CA PRO A 137 25.55 -3.64 -21.89
C PRO A 137 25.45 -2.72 -20.68
N PHE A 138 24.26 -2.20 -20.38
CA PHE A 138 24.01 -1.40 -19.18
C PHE A 138 24.23 -2.19 -17.89
N LEU A 139 23.74 -3.43 -17.81
CA LEU A 139 23.99 -4.32 -16.67
C LEU A 139 25.49 -4.55 -16.45
N ASN A 140 26.27 -4.67 -17.52
CA ASN A 140 27.72 -4.83 -17.42
C ASN A 140 28.42 -3.59 -16.86
N ILE A 141 27.95 -2.38 -17.20
CA ILE A 141 28.42 -1.13 -16.59
C ILE A 141 28.08 -1.15 -15.10
N CYS A 142 26.84 -1.48 -14.74
CA CYS A 142 26.42 -1.57 -13.34
C CYS A 142 27.25 -2.58 -12.55
N LYS A 143 27.55 -3.75 -13.11
CA LYS A 143 28.45 -4.74 -12.49
C LYS A 143 29.85 -4.18 -12.24
N ALA A 144 30.41 -3.45 -13.22
CA ALA A 144 31.74 -2.88 -13.13
C ALA A 144 31.88 -1.82 -12.05
N HIS A 145 30.80 -1.08 -11.79
CA HIS A 145 30.79 0.05 -10.83
C HIS A 145 30.10 -0.29 -9.50
N GLY A 146 29.54 -1.50 -9.34
CA GLY A 146 28.79 -1.88 -8.13
C GLY A 146 27.47 -1.10 -7.96
N THR A 147 26.86 -0.70 -9.09
CA THR A 147 25.66 0.12 -9.12
C THR A 147 24.43 -0.77 -9.15
N ALA A 148 23.53 -0.60 -8.19
CA ALA A 148 22.25 -1.26 -8.19
C ALA A 148 21.30 -0.62 -9.20
N ILE A 149 20.30 -1.38 -9.66
CA ILE A 149 19.27 -0.84 -10.55
C ILE A 149 17.89 -0.88 -9.88
N ARG A 150 17.03 0.05 -10.26
CA ARG A 150 15.61 -0.03 -9.96
C ARG A 150 14.79 -0.10 -11.24
N ILE A 151 14.10 -1.20 -11.41
CA ILE A 151 13.11 -1.38 -12.48
C ILE A 151 11.81 -0.77 -11.97
N GLY A 152 11.45 0.38 -12.55
CA GLY A 152 10.33 1.20 -12.06
C GLY A 152 9.23 1.34 -13.10
N VAL A 153 8.18 0.52 -12.99
CA VAL A 153 6.99 0.57 -13.85
C VAL A 153 5.97 1.54 -13.28
N ASN A 154 5.39 2.36 -14.13
CA ASN A 154 4.29 3.27 -13.77
C ASN A 154 3.06 2.93 -14.62
N HIS A 155 1.88 2.92 -13.98
CA HIS A 155 0.60 2.91 -14.67
C HIS A 155 0.52 4.09 -15.66
N GLY A 156 -0.07 3.86 -16.82
CA GLY A 156 -0.13 4.87 -17.89
C GLY A 156 1.18 5.07 -18.68
N SER A 157 2.27 4.34 -18.33
CA SER A 157 3.59 4.49 -18.96
C SER A 157 4.15 3.16 -19.48
N LEU A 158 3.27 2.26 -19.92
CA LEU A 158 3.65 0.99 -20.54
C LEU A 158 4.00 1.19 -22.02
N SER A 159 4.84 0.30 -22.58
CA SER A 159 5.15 0.29 -24.01
C SER A 159 3.95 -0.12 -24.86
N ASP A 160 3.90 0.31 -26.13
CA ASP A 160 2.81 -0.03 -27.05
C ASP A 160 2.66 -1.55 -27.21
N ARG A 161 3.76 -2.28 -27.17
CA ARG A 161 3.80 -3.75 -27.21
C ARG A 161 3.07 -4.40 -26.02
N ILE A 162 3.30 -3.90 -24.82
CA ILE A 162 2.59 -4.34 -23.61
C ILE A 162 1.13 -3.93 -23.66
N MET A 163 0.86 -2.68 -24.04
CA MET A 163 -0.50 -2.15 -24.18
C MET A 163 -1.34 -2.95 -25.16
N SER A 164 -0.76 -3.35 -26.30
CA SER A 164 -1.43 -4.17 -27.32
C SER A 164 -1.83 -5.55 -26.79
N ARG A 165 -0.94 -6.21 -26.02
CA ARG A 165 -1.16 -7.59 -25.59
C ARG A 165 -1.92 -7.71 -24.26
N TYR A 166 -1.70 -6.81 -23.32
CA TYR A 166 -2.20 -6.91 -21.95
C TYR A 166 -3.07 -5.71 -21.52
N GLY A 167 -3.03 -4.60 -22.26
CA GLY A 167 -3.65 -3.35 -21.84
C GLY A 167 -2.90 -2.66 -20.70
N ASP A 168 -3.44 -1.53 -20.23
CA ASP A 168 -2.95 -0.82 -19.02
C ASP A 168 -3.58 -1.44 -17.77
N THR A 169 -3.21 -2.68 -17.50
CA THR A 169 -3.77 -3.54 -16.45
C THR A 169 -2.69 -3.96 -15.46
N PRO A 170 -3.06 -4.48 -14.27
CA PRO A 170 -2.10 -5.12 -13.37
C PRO A 170 -1.22 -6.17 -14.06
N GLU A 171 -1.81 -6.99 -14.93
CA GLU A 171 -1.11 -8.03 -15.70
C GLU A 171 -0.10 -7.43 -16.67
N GLY A 172 -0.46 -6.35 -17.36
CA GLY A 172 0.44 -5.62 -18.27
C GLY A 172 1.62 -5.00 -17.53
N MET A 173 1.38 -4.38 -16.38
CA MET A 173 2.45 -3.81 -15.55
C MET A 173 3.40 -4.90 -15.03
N VAL A 174 2.86 -6.05 -14.59
CA VAL A 174 3.67 -7.19 -14.14
C VAL A 174 4.46 -7.78 -15.29
N ALA A 175 3.85 -8.00 -16.47
CA ALA A 175 4.53 -8.50 -17.65
C ALA A 175 5.71 -7.61 -18.05
N SER A 176 5.49 -6.29 -18.10
CA SER A 176 6.53 -5.29 -18.40
C SER A 176 7.71 -5.37 -17.43
N CYS A 177 7.44 -5.60 -16.15
CA CYS A 177 8.47 -5.77 -15.13
C CYS A 177 9.23 -7.09 -15.30
N MET A 178 8.50 -8.20 -15.43
CA MET A 178 9.06 -9.55 -15.49
C MET A 178 9.99 -9.79 -16.67
N GLU A 179 9.75 -9.11 -17.80
CA GLU A 179 10.65 -9.18 -18.97
C GLU A 179 12.06 -8.74 -18.60
N PHE A 180 12.21 -7.63 -17.89
CA PHE A 180 13.51 -7.13 -17.44
C PHE A 180 14.10 -8.00 -16.32
N LEU A 181 13.27 -8.47 -15.38
CA LEU A 181 13.75 -9.34 -14.29
C LEU A 181 14.31 -10.66 -14.80
N ARG A 182 13.69 -11.26 -15.81
CA ARG A 182 14.21 -12.48 -16.44
C ARG A 182 15.57 -12.24 -17.07
N ILE A 183 15.79 -11.08 -17.72
CA ILE A 183 17.10 -10.71 -18.25
C ILE A 183 18.12 -10.57 -17.09
N CYS A 184 17.79 -9.88 -16.01
CA CYS A 184 18.66 -9.75 -14.84
C CYS A 184 19.05 -11.12 -14.26
N ARG A 185 18.08 -12.05 -14.13
CA ARG A 185 18.33 -13.41 -13.68
C ARG A 185 19.26 -14.16 -14.63
N ASP A 186 18.98 -14.13 -15.94
CA ASP A 186 19.77 -14.82 -16.95
C ASP A 186 21.22 -14.30 -17.00
N GLU A 187 21.41 -13.01 -16.76
CA GLU A 187 22.71 -12.36 -16.70
C GLU A 187 23.40 -12.43 -15.32
N ASN A 188 22.81 -13.13 -14.36
CA ASN A 188 23.30 -13.20 -12.97
C ASN A 188 23.54 -11.81 -12.36
N PHE A 189 22.56 -10.92 -12.47
CA PHE A 189 22.59 -9.58 -11.88
C PHE A 189 21.60 -9.51 -10.70
N PRO A 190 22.09 -9.64 -9.44
CA PRO A 190 21.21 -9.70 -8.27
C PRO A 190 20.81 -8.33 -7.71
N ASP A 191 21.56 -7.26 -8.03
CA ASP A 191 21.37 -5.95 -7.40
C ASP A 191 20.22 -5.16 -8.02
N VAL A 192 19.01 -5.75 -7.91
CA VAL A 192 17.78 -5.22 -8.49
C VAL A 192 16.78 -4.88 -7.41
N VAL A 193 16.22 -3.66 -7.48
CA VAL A 193 15.07 -3.19 -6.74
C VAL A 193 13.91 -2.99 -7.71
N ILE A 194 12.69 -3.22 -7.28
CA ILE A 194 11.53 -3.08 -8.15
C ILE A 194 10.57 -2.04 -7.57
N SER A 195 9.93 -1.30 -8.44
CA SER A 195 8.78 -0.49 -8.04
C SER A 195 7.68 -0.55 -9.09
N ILE A 196 6.46 -0.73 -8.63
CA ILE A 196 5.25 -0.51 -9.41
C ILE A 196 4.48 0.62 -8.75
N LYS A 197 4.12 1.63 -9.51
CA LYS A 197 3.41 2.81 -9.01
C LYS A 197 2.18 3.10 -9.86
N ALA A 198 1.12 3.50 -9.19
CA ALA A 198 -0.10 4.01 -9.79
C ALA A 198 -0.65 5.13 -8.89
N SER A 199 -1.46 6.01 -9.45
CA SER A 199 -2.22 7.00 -8.70
C SER A 199 -3.45 6.39 -8.02
N ASN A 200 -4.00 5.32 -8.58
CA ASN A 200 -5.04 4.52 -7.94
C ASN A 200 -4.41 3.50 -6.99
N THR A 201 -4.69 3.62 -5.70
CA THR A 201 -4.12 2.77 -4.64
C THR A 201 -4.56 1.32 -4.76
N VAL A 202 -5.79 1.05 -5.18
CA VAL A 202 -6.30 -0.31 -5.38
C VAL A 202 -5.56 -1.01 -6.52
N VAL A 203 -5.38 -0.32 -7.66
CA VAL A 203 -4.60 -0.83 -8.80
C VAL A 203 -3.16 -1.10 -8.37
N MET A 204 -2.53 -0.17 -7.64
CA MET A 204 -1.16 -0.34 -7.16
C MET A 204 -1.02 -1.57 -6.26
N VAL A 205 -1.88 -1.71 -5.25
CA VAL A 205 -1.83 -2.83 -4.29
C VAL A 205 -2.08 -4.16 -4.99
N LYS A 206 -3.09 -4.25 -5.86
CA LYS A 206 -3.36 -5.45 -6.66
C LYS A 206 -2.17 -5.84 -7.52
N THR A 207 -1.58 -4.88 -8.22
CA THR A 207 -0.43 -5.12 -9.10
C THR A 207 0.80 -5.58 -8.34
N VAL A 208 1.12 -4.95 -7.21
CA VAL A 208 2.29 -5.37 -6.40
C VAL A 208 2.10 -6.77 -5.82
N ARG A 209 0.90 -7.11 -5.34
CA ARG A 209 0.58 -8.48 -4.88
C ARG A 209 0.71 -9.51 -6.01
N LEU A 210 0.21 -9.18 -7.20
CA LEU A 210 0.35 -10.02 -8.39
C LEU A 210 1.82 -10.21 -8.78
N LEU A 211 2.61 -9.12 -8.77
CA LEU A 211 4.05 -9.18 -9.04
C LEU A 211 4.78 -10.10 -8.06
N VAL A 212 4.52 -9.95 -6.76
CA VAL A 212 5.13 -10.80 -5.72
C VAL A 212 4.85 -12.28 -6.00
N ARG A 213 3.58 -12.62 -6.24
CA ARG A 213 3.19 -14.01 -6.55
C ARG A 213 3.85 -14.52 -7.83
N THR A 214 3.95 -13.69 -8.86
CA THR A 214 4.59 -14.07 -10.14
C THR A 214 6.10 -14.26 -9.99
N MET A 215 6.77 -13.39 -9.24
CA MET A 215 8.20 -13.53 -8.94
C MET A 215 8.50 -14.79 -8.14
N GLU A 216 7.73 -15.05 -7.09
CA GLU A 216 7.89 -16.23 -6.24
C GLU A 216 7.66 -17.52 -6.99
N ALA A 217 6.74 -17.55 -7.96
CA ALA A 217 6.53 -18.69 -8.85
C ALA A 217 7.73 -18.97 -9.80
N GLU A 218 8.60 -17.98 -10.00
CA GLU A 218 9.85 -18.09 -10.78
C GLU A 218 11.13 -18.04 -9.91
N ASP A 219 11.01 -18.28 -8.59
CA ASP A 219 12.11 -18.25 -7.62
C ASP A 219 12.86 -16.90 -7.56
N MET A 220 12.13 -15.80 -7.78
CA MET A 220 12.67 -14.44 -7.69
C MET A 220 12.18 -13.74 -6.42
N TYR A 221 13.10 -13.16 -5.66
CA TYR A 221 12.82 -12.53 -4.36
C TYR A 221 13.35 -11.10 -4.27
N TYR A 222 13.36 -10.37 -5.35
CA TYR A 222 13.88 -9.00 -5.39
C TYR A 222 13.13 -8.07 -4.44
N PRO A 223 13.83 -7.12 -3.76
CA PRO A 223 13.22 -6.15 -2.87
C PRO A 223 12.36 -5.12 -3.62
N LEU A 224 11.38 -4.58 -2.91
CA LEU A 224 10.36 -3.71 -3.44
C LEU A 224 10.45 -2.30 -2.86
N HIS A 225 10.40 -1.31 -3.75
CA HIS A 225 10.22 0.11 -3.41
C HIS A 225 8.76 0.51 -3.63
N LEU A 226 8.09 0.89 -2.54
CA LEU A 226 6.69 1.27 -2.57
C LEU A 226 6.50 2.78 -2.69
N GLY A 227 5.45 3.18 -3.35
CA GLY A 227 5.04 4.59 -3.44
C GLY A 227 3.79 4.76 -4.29
N VAL A 228 2.98 5.75 -3.93
CA VAL A 228 1.82 6.18 -4.71
C VAL A 228 2.23 7.38 -5.54
N THR A 229 1.90 7.39 -6.83
CA THR A 229 2.13 8.57 -7.70
C THR A 229 0.98 9.55 -7.57
N GLU A 230 1.30 10.84 -7.62
CA GLU A 230 0.28 11.91 -7.60
C GLU A 230 -0.68 11.74 -6.40
N ALA A 231 -0.10 11.53 -5.22
CA ALA A 231 -0.92 11.33 -4.02
C ALA A 231 -1.71 12.60 -3.64
N GLY A 232 -1.19 13.78 -4.00
CA GLY A 232 -1.80 15.05 -3.68
C GLY A 232 -1.02 15.80 -2.61
N ASP A 233 -1.64 16.82 -2.07
CA ASP A 233 -1.09 17.67 -1.02
C ASP A 233 -1.79 17.45 0.33
N GLY A 234 -1.24 18.07 1.36
CA GLY A 234 -1.83 18.10 2.68
C GLY A 234 -2.19 16.73 3.24
N GLU A 235 -3.35 16.67 3.87
CA GLU A 235 -3.85 15.47 4.53
C GLU A 235 -4.25 14.37 3.53
N ASP A 236 -4.87 14.72 2.41
CA ASP A 236 -5.30 13.76 1.40
C ASP A 236 -4.13 12.97 0.82
N GLY A 237 -3.01 13.64 0.52
CA GLY A 237 -1.79 12.98 0.05
C GLY A 237 -1.20 12.02 1.08
N ARG A 238 -1.25 12.37 2.35
CA ARG A 238 -0.82 11.52 3.47
C ARG A 238 -1.70 10.30 3.63
N ILE A 239 -3.02 10.47 3.62
CA ILE A 239 -4.00 9.38 3.73
C ILE A 239 -3.85 8.43 2.54
N LYS A 240 -3.80 8.94 1.32
CA LYS A 240 -3.66 8.15 0.11
C LYS A 240 -2.37 7.33 0.09
N SER A 241 -1.26 7.93 0.52
CA SER A 241 0.02 7.24 0.67
C SER A 241 -0.05 6.16 1.76
N ALA A 242 -0.65 6.46 2.90
CA ALA A 242 -0.84 5.51 4.00
C ALA A 242 -1.71 4.31 3.58
N VAL A 243 -2.80 4.55 2.84
CA VAL A 243 -3.66 3.47 2.34
C VAL A 243 -2.89 2.55 1.38
N GLY A 244 -2.22 3.12 0.37
CA GLY A 244 -1.53 2.33 -0.65
C GLY A 244 -0.28 1.61 -0.11
N ILE A 245 0.63 2.36 0.52
CA ILE A 245 1.88 1.82 1.06
C ILE A 245 1.59 0.95 2.29
N GLY A 246 0.76 1.44 3.22
CA GLY A 246 0.45 0.75 4.46
C GLY A 246 -0.25 -0.60 4.26
N ALA A 247 -1.11 -0.74 3.25
CA ALA A 247 -1.71 -2.03 2.90
C ALA A 247 -0.63 -3.08 2.56
N LEU A 248 0.37 -2.71 1.76
CA LEU A 248 1.46 -3.61 1.35
C LEU A 248 2.44 -3.89 2.50
N LEU A 249 2.81 -2.86 3.27
CA LEU A 249 3.65 -3.07 4.46
C LEU A 249 2.97 -3.99 5.48
N SER A 250 1.64 -3.91 5.63
CA SER A 250 0.87 -4.82 6.48
C SER A 250 0.83 -6.26 5.97
N ASP A 251 1.08 -6.47 4.66
CA ASP A 251 1.29 -7.79 4.07
C ASP A 251 2.73 -8.30 4.26
N GLY A 252 3.61 -7.52 4.87
CA GLY A 252 5.04 -7.79 4.93
C GLY A 252 5.74 -7.59 3.57
N ILE A 253 5.19 -6.73 2.71
CA ILE A 253 5.71 -6.40 1.38
C ILE A 253 6.23 -4.98 1.39
N GLY A 254 7.49 -4.78 1.05
CA GLY A 254 8.13 -3.48 0.93
C GLY A 254 9.43 -3.38 1.73
N ASP A 255 10.49 -2.99 1.06
CA ASP A 255 11.85 -2.89 1.63
C ASP A 255 12.33 -1.44 1.65
N THR A 256 11.72 -0.58 0.83
CA THR A 256 11.93 0.87 0.83
C THR A 256 10.66 1.57 0.39
N ILE A 257 10.43 2.77 0.91
CA ILE A 257 9.24 3.55 0.58
C ILE A 257 9.58 5.00 0.19
N ARG A 258 8.68 5.62 -0.59
CA ARG A 258 8.61 7.06 -0.77
C ARG A 258 7.15 7.50 -0.66
N VAL A 259 6.89 8.38 0.29
CA VAL A 259 5.68 9.21 0.29
C VAL A 259 5.92 10.36 -0.70
N SER A 260 4.97 10.64 -1.58
CA SER A 260 5.08 11.69 -2.59
C SER A 260 3.98 12.72 -2.36
N LEU A 261 4.37 13.90 -1.89
CA LEU A 261 3.48 15.03 -1.62
C LEU A 261 3.79 16.18 -2.55
N SER A 262 2.86 17.13 -2.70
CA SER A 262 3.08 18.41 -3.38
C SER A 262 3.70 19.46 -2.43
N GLU A 263 4.60 19.01 -1.55
CA GLU A 263 5.30 19.79 -0.55
C GLU A 263 6.82 19.71 -0.79
N ASP A 264 7.61 20.41 0.02
CA ASP A 264 9.06 20.27 -0.05
C ASP A 264 9.49 18.82 0.26
N PRO A 265 10.49 18.28 -0.46
CA PRO A 265 10.90 16.88 -0.31
C PRO A 265 11.25 16.46 1.12
N GLU A 266 11.79 17.36 1.91
CA GLU A 266 12.13 17.12 3.32
C GLU A 266 10.87 16.90 4.19
N ALA A 267 9.71 17.43 3.82
CA ALA A 267 8.44 17.22 4.52
C ALA A 267 7.85 15.80 4.30
N GLU A 268 8.20 15.13 3.20
CA GLU A 268 7.80 13.75 2.91
C GLU A 268 8.37 12.74 3.91
N ILE A 269 9.57 13.01 4.43
CA ILE A 269 10.39 12.04 5.18
C ILE A 269 9.82 11.71 6.56
N PRO A 270 9.41 12.68 7.40
CA PRO A 270 8.75 12.40 8.68
C PRO A 270 7.43 11.63 8.50
N VAL A 271 6.68 11.91 7.43
CA VAL A 271 5.44 11.19 7.12
C VAL A 271 5.72 9.73 6.77
N ALA A 272 6.75 9.49 5.93
CA ALA A 272 7.20 8.14 5.58
C ALA A 272 7.68 7.38 6.83
N ARG A 273 8.47 8.03 7.69
CA ARG A 273 8.96 7.44 8.96
C ARG A 273 7.80 7.05 9.87
N LYS A 274 6.85 7.95 10.09
CA LYS A 274 5.66 7.68 10.91
C LYS A 274 4.88 6.46 10.39
N LEU A 275 4.75 6.31 9.07
CA LEU A 275 4.07 5.16 8.48
C LEU A 275 4.83 3.85 8.72
N VAL A 276 6.17 3.86 8.57
CA VAL A 276 7.00 2.69 8.86
C VAL A 276 6.94 2.33 10.34
N ASP A 277 7.11 3.30 11.23
CA ASP A 277 7.09 3.08 12.67
C ASP A 277 5.75 2.50 13.13
N TYR A 278 4.63 3.03 12.61
CA TYR A 278 3.29 2.50 12.88
C TYR A 278 3.14 1.01 12.50
N ILE A 279 3.80 0.56 11.45
CA ILE A 279 3.79 -0.86 11.06
C ILE A 279 4.73 -1.68 11.98
N LEU A 280 5.91 -1.15 12.31
CA LEU A 280 6.89 -1.83 13.15
C LEU A 280 6.44 -1.96 14.62
N GLU A 281 5.67 -1.01 15.13
CA GLU A 281 5.07 -1.08 16.48
C GLU A 281 4.20 -2.32 16.69
N ARG A 282 3.81 -2.99 15.60
CA ARG A 282 3.05 -4.25 15.65
C ARG A 282 3.94 -5.49 15.71
N GLU A 283 5.26 -5.33 15.62
CA GLU A 283 6.17 -6.44 15.76
C GLU A 283 6.05 -7.07 17.16
N GLY A 284 6.05 -8.40 17.22
CA GLY A 284 5.93 -9.13 18.48
C GLY A 284 4.52 -9.25 19.05
N HIS A 285 3.45 -8.82 18.34
CA HIS A 285 2.10 -9.17 18.74
C HIS A 285 1.87 -10.69 18.65
N GLU A 286 0.95 -11.21 19.45
CA GLU A 286 0.57 -12.63 19.35
C GLU A 286 0.11 -12.98 17.93
N PRO A 287 0.54 -14.12 17.38
CA PRO A 287 0.08 -14.56 16.07
C PRO A 287 -1.44 -14.63 16.02
N VAL A 288 -2.00 -14.13 14.94
CA VAL A 288 -3.43 -14.18 14.66
C VAL A 288 -3.66 -15.30 13.64
N GLU A 289 -4.31 -16.39 14.08
CA GLU A 289 -4.66 -17.47 13.19
C GLU A 289 -5.70 -17.02 12.16
N ALA A 290 -5.46 -17.33 10.90
CA ALA A 290 -6.39 -17.08 9.82
C ALA A 290 -6.74 -18.38 9.13
N SER A 291 -8.03 -18.69 9.02
CA SER A 291 -8.52 -19.78 8.21
C SER A 291 -8.55 -19.38 6.73
N PRO A 292 -8.12 -20.24 5.80
CA PRO A 292 -8.31 -20.00 4.38
C PRO A 292 -9.80 -19.83 4.08
N ALA A 293 -10.17 -18.76 3.39
CA ALA A 293 -11.53 -18.57 2.91
C ALA A 293 -11.64 -19.10 1.47
N PRO A 294 -12.47 -20.11 1.21
CA PRO A 294 -12.64 -20.65 -0.13
C PRO A 294 -13.12 -19.55 -1.11
N GLY A 295 -12.47 -19.48 -2.28
CA GLY A 295 -12.84 -18.52 -3.33
C GLY A 295 -12.38 -17.08 -3.08
N TYR A 296 -11.66 -16.80 -1.99
CA TYR A 296 -11.08 -15.48 -1.76
C TYR A 296 -9.70 -15.38 -2.44
N ASP A 297 -9.55 -14.41 -3.34
CA ASP A 297 -8.28 -14.03 -3.94
C ASP A 297 -7.92 -12.60 -3.49
N PRO A 298 -6.83 -12.39 -2.74
CA PRO A 298 -6.43 -11.05 -2.30
C PRO A 298 -6.02 -10.12 -3.44
N VAL A 299 -5.71 -10.67 -4.63
CA VAL A 299 -5.38 -9.87 -5.83
C VAL A 299 -6.63 -9.32 -6.49
N THR A 300 -7.69 -10.12 -6.54
CA THR A 300 -8.98 -9.77 -7.14
C THR A 300 -10.09 -9.62 -6.11
N ALA A 301 -9.73 -9.19 -4.90
CA ALA A 301 -10.65 -9.12 -3.76
C ALA A 301 -12.00 -8.50 -4.10
N ASP A 302 -13.02 -9.31 -4.16
CA ASP A 302 -14.39 -8.88 -4.31
C ASP A 302 -14.97 -8.41 -2.97
N ARG A 303 -15.95 -7.51 -3.04
CA ARG A 303 -16.67 -7.08 -1.86
C ARG A 303 -17.38 -8.28 -1.23
N ARG A 304 -17.19 -8.50 0.09
CA ARG A 304 -17.91 -9.50 0.83
C ARG A 304 -19.42 -9.24 0.74
N HIS A 305 -20.18 -10.26 0.36
CA HIS A 305 -21.63 -10.20 0.41
C HIS A 305 -22.10 -10.35 1.86
N SER A 306 -22.91 -9.41 2.32
CA SER A 306 -23.62 -9.51 3.60
C SER A 306 -25.11 -9.43 3.37
N ARG A 307 -25.89 -10.09 4.25
CA ARG A 307 -27.34 -9.90 4.25
C ARG A 307 -27.71 -8.46 4.55
N VAL A 308 -28.91 -8.09 4.21
CA VAL A 308 -29.48 -6.80 4.59
C VAL A 308 -30.26 -6.99 5.91
N THR A 309 -29.92 -6.17 6.90
CA THR A 309 -30.69 -6.06 8.15
C THR A 309 -31.09 -4.60 8.28
N GLU A 310 -32.39 -4.33 8.17
CA GLU A 310 -32.94 -2.99 8.01
C GLU A 310 -32.27 -2.26 6.82
N ARG A 311 -31.44 -1.25 7.06
CA ARG A 311 -30.71 -0.50 6.02
C ARG A 311 -29.19 -0.67 6.16
N ILE A 312 -28.74 -1.76 6.78
CA ILE A 312 -27.32 -2.07 7.00
C ILE A 312 -26.96 -3.35 6.25
N GLY A 313 -25.83 -3.34 5.57
CA GLY A 313 -25.35 -4.49 4.78
C GLY A 313 -25.80 -4.46 3.32
N GLY A 314 -25.56 -5.56 2.60
CA GLY A 314 -25.85 -5.67 1.17
C GLY A 314 -25.16 -4.56 0.37
N ASN A 315 -25.95 -3.86 -0.43
CA ASN A 315 -25.48 -2.73 -1.26
C ASN A 315 -25.76 -1.35 -0.63
N PHE A 316 -26.24 -1.30 0.60
CA PHE A 316 -26.41 -0.02 1.29
C PHE A 316 -25.06 0.64 1.58
N PRO A 317 -25.00 1.98 1.64
CA PRO A 317 -23.82 2.69 2.11
C PRO A 317 -23.38 2.23 3.50
N PRO A 318 -22.09 2.32 3.83
CA PRO A 318 -21.64 2.11 5.20
C PRO A 318 -22.33 3.06 6.17
N VAL A 319 -22.62 2.58 7.38
CA VAL A 319 -23.19 3.40 8.46
C VAL A 319 -22.10 3.80 9.44
N VAL A 320 -22.27 4.96 10.05
CA VAL A 320 -21.36 5.52 11.05
C VAL A 320 -22.03 5.49 12.42
N ILE A 321 -21.36 4.88 13.40
CA ILE A 321 -21.74 4.94 14.81
C ILE A 321 -20.77 5.84 15.54
N SER A 322 -21.29 6.87 16.24
CA SER A 322 -20.48 7.70 17.14
C SER A 322 -20.62 7.19 18.56
N ASP A 323 -19.49 6.89 19.21
CA ASP A 323 -19.49 6.59 20.65
C ASP A 323 -19.57 7.89 21.45
N ARG A 324 -20.64 8.06 22.19
CA ARG A 324 -20.95 9.19 23.05
C ARG A 324 -21.29 8.77 24.50
N SER A 325 -20.80 7.60 24.87
CA SER A 325 -20.97 7.07 26.24
C SER A 325 -20.34 7.97 27.33
N ASN A 326 -19.50 8.92 26.93
CA ASN A 326 -18.94 9.95 27.80
C ASN A 326 -19.87 11.15 28.07
N GLY A 327 -21.04 11.21 27.42
CA GLY A 327 -22.04 12.27 27.60
C GLY A 327 -21.86 13.52 26.75
N ASP A 328 -20.90 13.56 25.82
CA ASP A 328 -20.76 14.64 24.84
C ASP A 328 -21.63 14.39 23.61
N PHE A 329 -22.69 15.20 23.45
CA PHE A 329 -23.66 15.09 22.35
C PHE A 329 -23.65 16.28 21.38
N GLU A 330 -22.56 17.03 21.36
CA GLU A 330 -22.39 18.07 20.35
C GLU A 330 -21.97 17.48 19.01
N PHE A 331 -22.70 17.82 17.96
CA PHE A 331 -22.42 17.40 16.58
C PHE A 331 -22.40 18.62 15.67
N ASP A 332 -21.44 18.67 14.78
CA ASP A 332 -21.48 19.59 13.64
C ASP A 332 -22.66 19.18 12.72
N HIS A 333 -23.47 20.16 12.32
CA HIS A 333 -24.63 19.94 11.44
C HIS A 333 -24.27 19.28 10.10
N ALA A 334 -23.01 19.39 9.66
CA ALA A 334 -22.51 18.80 8.42
C ALA A 334 -22.08 17.31 8.56
N SER A 335 -21.87 16.81 9.78
CA SER A 335 -21.25 15.50 10.05
C SER A 335 -22.02 14.70 11.10
N GLN A 336 -23.31 14.45 10.86
CA GLN A 336 -24.13 13.66 11.78
C GLN A 336 -23.89 12.14 11.57
N PRO A 337 -23.68 11.35 12.64
CA PRO A 337 -23.61 9.91 12.56
C PRO A 337 -24.99 9.30 12.27
N ASP A 338 -25.04 8.08 11.72
CA ASP A 338 -26.28 7.34 11.52
C ASP A 338 -26.83 6.80 12.84
N TYR A 339 -25.94 6.44 13.78
CA TYR A 339 -26.29 5.92 15.11
C TYR A 339 -25.36 6.56 16.16
N ILE A 340 -25.86 6.61 17.39
CA ILE A 340 -25.12 7.09 18.55
C ILE A 340 -25.13 6.01 19.63
N TYR A 341 -23.96 5.54 20.05
CA TYR A 341 -23.83 4.68 21.21
C TYR A 341 -23.74 5.55 22.49
N ILE A 342 -24.70 5.37 23.39
CA ILE A 342 -24.83 6.13 24.64
C ILE A 342 -24.51 5.30 25.89
N GLY A 343 -24.27 4.01 25.75
CA GLY A 343 -23.99 3.11 26.88
C GLY A 343 -25.20 2.95 27.80
N LYS A 344 -25.04 3.36 29.05
CA LYS A 344 -26.02 3.13 30.13
C LYS A 344 -27.01 4.28 30.35
N GLU A 345 -26.60 5.47 30.03
CA GLU A 345 -27.37 6.68 30.33
C GLU A 345 -28.17 7.11 29.11
N ASP A 346 -29.45 7.39 29.37
CA ASP A 346 -30.36 7.99 28.41
C ASP A 346 -30.42 9.51 28.65
N PRO A 347 -29.74 10.31 27.83
CA PRO A 347 -29.79 11.75 28.02
C PRO A 347 -31.21 12.28 27.76
N GLU A 348 -31.73 13.00 28.71
CA GLU A 348 -33.10 13.57 28.67
C GLU A 348 -33.36 14.56 27.51
N ASN A 349 -32.29 14.98 26.79
CA ASN A 349 -32.32 16.06 25.81
C ASN A 349 -31.78 15.71 24.42
N LEU A 350 -31.68 14.43 24.03
CA LEU A 350 -31.33 14.08 22.66
C LEU A 350 -32.50 14.34 21.70
N PRO A 351 -32.25 14.91 20.53
CA PRO A 351 -33.26 15.07 19.50
C PRO A 351 -33.87 13.71 19.11
N ASP A 352 -35.18 13.63 18.94
CA ASP A 352 -35.94 12.41 18.61
C ASP A 352 -35.54 11.77 17.26
N ASN A 353 -34.77 12.47 16.43
CA ASN A 353 -34.30 11.99 15.13
C ASN A 353 -33.07 11.11 15.20
N PHE A 354 -32.37 11.03 16.34
CA PHE A 354 -31.20 10.17 16.50
C PHE A 354 -31.59 8.71 16.75
N ARG A 355 -30.81 7.80 16.16
CA ARG A 355 -30.88 6.37 16.42
C ARG A 355 -29.88 6.00 17.48
N LEU A 356 -30.36 5.43 18.57
CA LEU A 356 -29.56 5.19 19.76
C LEU A 356 -29.20 3.71 19.93
N LEU A 357 -27.97 3.44 20.35
CA LEU A 357 -27.54 2.15 20.83
C LEU A 357 -27.38 2.23 22.34
N VAL A 358 -28.10 1.38 23.07
CA VAL A 358 -28.15 1.36 24.55
C VAL A 358 -27.74 -0.04 25.00
N ASP A 359 -26.88 -0.13 26.01
CA ASP A 359 -26.50 -1.43 26.60
C ASP A 359 -27.76 -2.25 26.92
N ALA A 360 -27.78 -3.53 26.53
CA ALA A 360 -28.97 -4.38 26.55
C ALA A 360 -29.69 -4.38 27.90
N HIS A 361 -28.93 -4.44 29.01
CA HIS A 361 -29.52 -4.43 30.38
C HIS A 361 -30.19 -3.12 30.77
N PHE A 362 -29.88 -2.01 30.11
CA PHE A 362 -30.49 -0.69 30.35
C PHE A 362 -31.48 -0.29 29.24
N TRP A 363 -31.51 -1.08 28.15
CA TRP A 363 -32.39 -0.81 27.04
C TRP A 363 -33.86 -0.97 27.42
N LYS A 364 -34.67 -0.04 26.94
CA LYS A 364 -36.14 -0.10 27.01
C LYS A 364 -36.69 0.05 25.63
N GLU A 365 -37.74 -0.70 25.34
CA GLU A 365 -38.43 -0.64 24.04
C GLU A 365 -38.99 0.76 23.78
N ARG A 366 -38.42 1.42 22.76
CA ARG A 366 -38.91 2.71 22.25
C ARG A 366 -38.47 2.89 20.80
N PRO A 367 -39.12 3.81 20.06
CA PRO A 367 -38.69 4.14 18.70
C PRO A 367 -37.23 4.61 18.67
N ASN A 368 -36.51 4.23 17.61
CA ASN A 368 -35.13 4.64 17.36
C ASN A 368 -34.09 4.28 18.44
N ALA A 369 -34.40 3.35 19.35
CA ALA A 369 -33.43 2.81 20.30
C ALA A 369 -33.26 1.30 20.14
N TYR A 370 -32.03 0.84 20.07
CA TYR A 370 -31.66 -0.54 19.77
C TYR A 370 -30.74 -1.10 20.85
N PRO A 371 -30.93 -2.37 21.27
CA PRO A 371 -30.08 -2.98 22.29
C PRO A 371 -28.68 -3.27 21.74
N PHE A 372 -27.69 -2.97 22.57
CA PHE A 372 -26.27 -3.20 22.33
C PHE A 372 -25.75 -4.25 23.29
N PHE A 373 -25.10 -5.26 22.76
CA PHE A 373 -24.59 -6.41 23.51
C PHE A 373 -23.06 -6.47 23.44
N ILE A 374 -22.45 -7.14 24.40
CA ILE A 374 -21.06 -7.56 24.39
C ILE A 374 -20.94 -9.07 24.23
N ALA A 375 -19.75 -9.60 23.98
CA ALA A 375 -19.50 -11.02 23.67
C ALA A 375 -20.07 -11.98 24.72
N SER A 376 -20.00 -11.65 26.01
CA SER A 376 -20.54 -12.47 27.12
C SER A 376 -22.07 -12.58 27.11
N GLU A 377 -22.76 -11.71 26.41
CA GLU A 377 -24.22 -11.62 26.35
C GLU A 377 -24.81 -12.28 25.09
N ILE A 378 -24.01 -13.04 24.34
CA ILE A 378 -24.41 -13.66 23.07
C ILE A 378 -25.69 -14.53 23.21
N ASP A 379 -25.87 -15.20 24.34
CA ASP A 379 -27.02 -16.07 24.58
C ASP A 379 -28.31 -15.30 24.91
N GLU A 380 -28.18 -14.03 25.30
CA GLU A 380 -29.31 -13.17 25.64
C GLU A 380 -29.97 -12.56 24.38
N LEU A 381 -29.28 -12.58 23.23
CA LEU A 381 -29.82 -12.06 21.97
C LEU A 381 -31.22 -12.58 21.65
N LYS A 382 -31.49 -13.86 21.97
CA LYS A 382 -32.79 -14.54 21.73
C LYS A 382 -33.93 -13.96 22.54
N ASP A 383 -33.61 -13.31 23.68
CA ASP A 383 -34.60 -12.80 24.61
C ASP A 383 -35.17 -11.42 24.16
N TYR A 384 -34.56 -10.84 23.13
CA TYR A 384 -34.94 -9.54 22.57
C TYR A 384 -35.55 -9.70 21.18
N SER A 385 -36.86 -9.50 21.10
CA SER A 385 -37.61 -9.59 19.83
C SER A 385 -37.76 -8.23 19.16
N VAL A 386 -36.62 -7.74 18.62
CA VAL A 386 -36.52 -6.43 17.95
C VAL A 386 -35.91 -6.57 16.55
N PRO A 387 -36.22 -5.65 15.60
CA PRO A 387 -35.77 -5.78 14.22
C PRO A 387 -34.26 -5.56 14.03
N LEU A 388 -33.63 -4.91 14.99
CA LEU A 388 -32.21 -4.57 14.91
C LEU A 388 -31.52 -4.68 16.28
N LYS A 389 -30.41 -5.39 16.32
CA LYS A 389 -29.56 -5.61 17.48
C LYS A 389 -28.10 -5.40 17.11
N PHE A 390 -27.31 -4.88 18.02
CA PHE A 390 -25.88 -4.71 17.81
C PHE A 390 -25.10 -5.52 18.85
N ILE A 391 -24.05 -6.22 18.41
CA ILE A 391 -23.17 -6.95 19.31
C ILE A 391 -21.72 -6.61 19.01
N ARG A 392 -20.96 -6.24 20.04
CA ARG A 392 -19.51 -6.01 19.95
C ARG A 392 -18.75 -7.28 20.19
N LEU A 393 -17.95 -7.68 19.22
CA LEU A 393 -17.13 -8.88 19.23
C LEU A 393 -15.71 -8.55 18.80
N THR A 394 -14.75 -9.32 19.29
CA THR A 394 -13.40 -9.39 18.75
C THR A 394 -13.26 -10.62 17.84
N TYR A 395 -12.16 -10.75 17.10
CA TYR A 395 -11.93 -11.96 16.29
C TYR A 395 -11.85 -13.24 17.12
N ARG A 396 -11.45 -13.15 18.41
CA ARG A 396 -11.38 -14.29 19.34
C ARG A 396 -12.74 -14.77 19.80
N ASP A 397 -13.74 -13.90 19.76
CA ASP A 397 -15.11 -14.26 20.16
C ASP A 397 -15.85 -15.00 19.04
N LEU A 398 -15.35 -14.98 17.79
CA LEU A 398 -15.95 -15.64 16.63
C LEU A 398 -15.73 -17.17 16.66
N THR A 399 -16.18 -17.83 17.69
CA THR A 399 -16.21 -19.31 17.78
C THR A 399 -17.32 -19.88 16.89
N ASP A 400 -17.23 -21.18 16.55
CA ASP A 400 -18.27 -21.85 15.75
C ASP A 400 -19.67 -21.65 16.33
N ARG A 401 -19.80 -21.71 17.67
CA ARG A 401 -21.06 -21.45 18.38
C ARG A 401 -21.57 -20.04 18.13
N VAL A 402 -20.72 -19.04 18.29
CA VAL A 402 -21.11 -17.64 18.06
C VAL A 402 -21.52 -17.43 16.61
N ILE A 403 -20.77 -17.98 15.67
CA ILE A 403 -21.07 -17.90 14.24
C ILE A 403 -22.43 -18.53 13.94
N GLU A 404 -22.78 -19.66 14.54
CA GLU A 404 -24.10 -20.28 14.35
C GLU A 404 -25.24 -19.39 14.89
N VAL A 405 -25.07 -18.74 16.03
CA VAL A 405 -26.03 -17.75 16.54
C VAL A 405 -26.20 -16.59 15.57
N LEU A 406 -25.08 -16.04 15.06
CA LEU A 406 -25.10 -14.95 14.08
C LEU A 406 -25.76 -15.34 12.75
N LYS A 407 -25.67 -16.60 12.34
CA LYS A 407 -26.34 -17.12 11.13
C LYS A 407 -27.84 -17.26 11.33
N GLN A 408 -28.29 -17.64 12.54
CA GLN A 408 -29.70 -17.87 12.86
C GLN A 408 -30.43 -16.56 13.10
N ASP A 409 -29.90 -15.65 13.90
CA ASP A 409 -30.54 -14.38 14.21
C ASP A 409 -30.24 -13.32 13.13
N LYS A 410 -31.25 -13.07 12.28
CA LYS A 410 -31.11 -12.14 11.14
C LYS A 410 -31.18 -10.67 11.54
N SER A 411 -31.56 -10.36 12.77
CA SER A 411 -31.64 -8.98 13.28
C SER A 411 -30.30 -8.43 13.79
N VAL A 412 -29.25 -9.27 13.86
CA VAL A 412 -27.96 -8.91 14.46
C VAL A 412 -27.02 -8.24 13.46
N ILE A 413 -26.38 -7.17 13.92
CA ILE A 413 -25.23 -6.50 13.32
C ILE A 413 -24.03 -6.72 14.25
N VAL A 414 -22.89 -7.10 13.69
CA VAL A 414 -21.64 -7.23 14.43
C VAL A 414 -20.85 -5.93 14.38
N ILE A 415 -20.46 -5.41 15.53
CA ILE A 415 -19.42 -4.39 15.67
C ILE A 415 -18.12 -5.13 15.97
N LEU A 416 -17.28 -5.28 14.94
CA LEU A 416 -16.00 -5.97 15.06
C LEU A 416 -14.97 -5.00 15.65
N SER A 417 -14.60 -5.22 16.91
CA SER A 417 -13.65 -4.38 17.65
C SER A 417 -12.24 -4.95 17.55
N THR A 418 -11.29 -4.09 17.19
CA THR A 418 -9.88 -4.46 17.05
C THR A 418 -8.99 -3.43 17.71
N HIS A 419 -7.90 -3.89 18.33
CA HIS A 419 -6.89 -3.02 18.91
C HIS A 419 -5.86 -2.61 17.85
N HIS A 420 -5.29 -1.40 17.94
CA HIS A 420 -4.34 -0.88 16.96
C HIS A 420 -3.13 -1.79 16.68
N ARG A 421 -2.62 -2.51 17.69
CA ARG A 421 -1.44 -3.39 17.52
C ARG A 421 -1.66 -4.57 16.59
N ASN A 422 -2.86 -5.13 16.55
CA ASN A 422 -3.18 -6.29 15.71
C ASN A 422 -4.41 -6.07 14.80
N GLY A 423 -4.90 -4.82 14.72
CA GLY A 423 -6.18 -4.49 14.11
C GLY A 423 -6.37 -5.06 12.70
N ILE A 424 -5.42 -4.82 11.79
CA ILE A 424 -5.55 -5.31 10.41
C ILE A 424 -5.50 -6.84 10.33
N ALA A 425 -4.60 -7.49 11.08
CA ALA A 425 -4.49 -8.94 11.11
C ALA A 425 -5.76 -9.58 11.71
N ALA A 426 -6.26 -9.02 12.82
CA ALA A 426 -7.49 -9.46 13.48
C ALA A 426 -8.72 -9.29 12.59
N GLU A 427 -8.85 -8.16 11.90
CA GLU A 427 -9.93 -7.93 10.94
C GLU A 427 -9.90 -8.95 9.80
N ARG A 428 -8.72 -9.19 9.21
CA ARG A 428 -8.56 -10.19 8.15
C ARG A 428 -8.92 -11.59 8.64
N ALA A 429 -8.44 -11.99 9.81
CA ALA A 429 -8.77 -13.29 10.40
C ALA A 429 -10.27 -13.45 10.63
N ALA A 430 -10.92 -12.44 11.20
CA ALA A 430 -12.36 -12.41 11.41
C ALA A 430 -13.14 -12.54 10.08
N MET A 431 -12.76 -11.76 9.07
CA MET A 431 -13.40 -11.81 7.75
C MET A 431 -13.24 -13.18 7.07
N HIS A 432 -12.03 -13.75 7.10
CA HIS A 432 -11.76 -15.08 6.55
C HIS A 432 -12.56 -16.16 7.27
N HIS A 433 -12.65 -16.09 8.60
CA HIS A 433 -13.41 -17.05 9.40
C HIS A 433 -14.91 -17.00 9.06
N LEU A 434 -15.48 -15.81 9.00
CA LEU A 434 -16.89 -15.61 8.63
C LEU A 434 -17.19 -16.08 7.21
N LEU A 435 -16.27 -15.80 6.24
CA LEU A 435 -16.41 -16.27 4.87
C LEU A 435 -16.35 -17.80 4.79
N ALA A 436 -15.36 -18.42 5.44
CA ALA A 436 -15.21 -19.88 5.48
C ALA A 436 -16.44 -20.57 6.08
N ALA A 437 -17.04 -19.95 7.10
CA ALA A 437 -18.26 -20.44 7.74
C ALA A 437 -19.55 -20.14 6.97
N GLY A 438 -19.48 -19.40 5.85
CA GLY A 438 -20.66 -18.96 5.10
C GLY A 438 -21.57 -18.02 5.90
N CYS A 439 -21.02 -17.23 6.82
CA CYS A 439 -21.76 -16.27 7.63
C CYS A 439 -21.88 -14.93 6.91
N ASP A 440 -23.11 -14.51 6.66
CA ASP A 440 -23.45 -13.30 5.90
C ASP A 440 -23.80 -12.09 6.79
N VAL A 441 -23.49 -12.14 8.10
CA VAL A 441 -23.82 -11.07 9.05
C VAL A 441 -23.19 -9.73 8.63
N PRO A 442 -23.92 -8.59 8.66
CA PRO A 442 -23.33 -7.28 8.44
C PRO A 442 -22.32 -6.92 9.53
N ILE A 443 -21.23 -6.23 9.16
CA ILE A 443 -20.15 -5.89 10.05
C ILE A 443 -19.88 -4.39 9.98
N ILE A 444 -19.74 -3.77 11.14
CA ILE A 444 -19.24 -2.41 11.35
C ILE A 444 -17.89 -2.53 12.03
N LEU A 445 -16.87 -1.86 11.50
CA LEU A 445 -15.52 -1.90 12.08
C LEU A 445 -15.42 -0.87 13.21
N HIS A 446 -14.85 -1.30 14.33
CA HIS A 446 -14.48 -0.44 15.44
C HIS A 446 -13.01 -0.65 15.78
N ARG A 447 -12.25 0.43 15.77
CA ARG A 447 -10.85 0.43 16.18
C ARG A 447 -10.65 1.29 17.41
N ASP A 448 -9.97 0.73 18.38
CA ASP A 448 -9.54 1.39 19.59
C ASP A 448 -8.12 1.93 19.36
N TYR A 449 -7.95 3.25 19.36
CA TYR A 449 -6.68 3.95 19.12
C TYR A 449 -6.07 4.49 20.41
#